data_cfd643eeafc64e7b6b501e5d5c354f9b
#
_entry.id   cfd643eeafc64e7b6b501e5d5c354f9b
#
_cell.length_a   1.000
_cell.length_b   1.000
_cell.length_c   1.000
_cell.angle_alpha   90.00
_cell.angle_beta   90.00
_cell.angle_gamma   90.00
#
_symmetry.space_group_name_H-M   'P 1'
#
loop_
_entity.id
_entity.type
_entity.pdbx_description
1 polymer ?
#
loop_
_entity_poly.entity_id
_entity_poly.type
_entity_poly.pdbx_seq_one_letter_code
_entity_poly.pdbx_strand_id
1 'polypeptide(L)'
;MLDGREVAPQKAHRDMYLDHAGEPIKQASVNGALAAGIPGMPAALVHLSQQYGKLSLGDSLNPAIKLAENGFSVNQHYQSLAQFRHAVLAASEPAKSLFLKQGQVPKLGASIVQKDL
;
A
#
# COMPACT_ATOMS: atom_id res chain seq x y z
N MET A 1 2.63 3.59 25.76
CA MET A 1 2.97 3.88 24.34
C MET A 1 2.71 2.61 23.53
N LEU A 2 2.04 2.71 22.38
CA LEU A 2 1.82 1.60 21.45
C LEU A 2 2.64 1.90 20.20
N ASP A 3 3.54 0.98 19.82
CA ASP A 3 4.28 1.07 18.57
C ASP A 3 3.61 0.16 17.52
N GLY A 4 3.09 0.76 16.47
CA GLY A 4 2.46 0.08 15.34
C GLY A 4 3.29 0.16 14.06
N ARG A 5 4.59 0.46 14.17
CA ARG A 5 5.48 0.52 13.03
C ARG A 5 5.72 -0.87 12.42
N GLU A 6 6.14 -0.90 11.16
CA GLU A 6 6.54 -2.11 10.48
C GLU A 6 7.81 -2.73 11.10
N VAL A 7 7.95 -4.04 10.95
CA VAL A 7 9.15 -4.78 11.35
C VAL A 7 9.77 -5.49 10.14
N ALA A 8 11.05 -5.79 10.21
CA ALA A 8 11.72 -6.56 9.19
C ALA A 8 11.16 -8.00 9.12
N PRO A 9 11.01 -8.60 7.93
CA PRO A 9 10.68 -10.02 7.80
C PRO A 9 11.71 -10.91 8.50
N GLN A 10 11.29 -12.06 9.04
CA GLN A 10 12.17 -13.00 9.74
C GLN A 10 13.36 -13.48 8.88
N LYS A 11 13.20 -13.52 7.56
CA LYS A 11 14.25 -13.89 6.63
C LYS A 11 15.14 -12.72 6.19
N ALA A 12 14.91 -11.52 6.71
CA ALA A 12 15.77 -10.38 6.39
C ALA A 12 17.18 -10.60 6.93
N HIS A 13 18.17 -10.33 6.10
CA HIS A 13 19.58 -10.43 6.45
C HIS A 13 20.37 -9.30 5.81
N ARG A 14 21.59 -9.08 6.29
CA ARG A 14 22.45 -7.96 5.90
C ARG A 14 22.62 -7.81 4.38
N ASP A 15 22.79 -8.94 3.69
CA ASP A 15 23.18 -8.98 2.29
C ASP A 15 21.99 -9.23 1.33
N MET A 16 20.72 -9.10 1.82
CA MET A 16 19.51 -9.40 1.04
C MET A 16 19.29 -8.52 -0.20
N TYR A 17 20.03 -7.41 -0.31
CA TYR A 17 19.97 -6.48 -1.43
C TYR A 17 21.23 -6.52 -2.31
N LEU A 18 22.10 -7.52 -2.10
CA LEU A 18 23.27 -7.73 -2.91
C LEU A 18 23.02 -8.83 -3.97
N ASP A 19 23.67 -8.71 -5.10
CA ASP A 19 23.72 -9.76 -6.11
C ASP A 19 24.77 -10.83 -5.75
N HIS A 20 24.94 -11.83 -6.64
CA HIS A 20 25.91 -12.91 -6.44
C HIS A 20 27.38 -12.47 -6.46
N ALA A 21 27.66 -11.27 -6.98
CA ALA A 21 29.00 -10.68 -6.96
C ALA A 21 29.24 -9.80 -5.73
N GLY A 22 28.21 -9.64 -4.87
CA GLY A 22 28.25 -8.79 -3.68
C GLY A 22 27.95 -7.31 -3.97
N GLU A 23 27.48 -6.99 -5.19
CA GLU A 23 27.15 -5.63 -5.58
C GLU A 23 25.69 -5.27 -5.27
N PRO A 24 25.38 -4.01 -4.88
CA PRO A 24 24.00 -3.60 -4.57
C PRO A 24 23.07 -3.69 -5.78
N ILE A 25 21.98 -4.45 -5.63
CA ILE A 25 20.91 -4.51 -6.64
C ILE A 25 20.15 -3.17 -6.62
N LYS A 26 20.24 -2.44 -7.73
CA LYS A 26 19.64 -1.10 -7.85
C LYS A 26 18.14 -1.13 -7.54
N GLN A 27 17.70 -0.27 -6.62
CA GLN A 27 16.30 -0.10 -6.20
C GLN A 27 15.68 -1.29 -5.45
N ALA A 28 16.40 -2.37 -5.14
CA ALA A 28 15.84 -3.54 -4.45
C ALA A 28 15.30 -3.22 -3.05
N SER A 29 15.87 -2.23 -2.36
CA SER A 29 15.39 -1.74 -1.06
C SER A 29 14.23 -0.75 -1.14
N VAL A 30 13.81 -0.38 -2.35
CA VAL A 30 12.75 0.64 -2.58
C VAL A 30 11.55 0.06 -3.31
N ASN A 31 11.78 -0.86 -4.25
CA ASN A 31 10.75 -1.41 -5.12
C ASN A 31 10.70 -2.94 -5.03
N GLY A 32 9.50 -3.49 -5.09
CA GLY A 32 9.27 -4.92 -5.11
C GLY A 32 9.14 -5.57 -3.73
N ALA A 33 9.01 -6.90 -3.72
CA ALA A 33 8.68 -7.66 -2.51
C ALA A 33 9.74 -7.58 -1.40
N LEU A 34 11.02 -7.48 -1.77
CA LEU A 34 12.10 -7.37 -0.78
C LEU A 34 12.10 -6.03 -0.02
N ALA A 35 11.48 -4.99 -0.59
CA ALA A 35 11.38 -3.67 0.05
C ALA A 35 10.23 -3.57 1.07
N ALA A 36 9.38 -4.59 1.17
CA ALA A 36 8.21 -4.56 2.04
C ALA A 36 8.55 -5.03 3.46
N GLY A 37 8.20 -4.20 4.45
CA GLY A 37 8.18 -4.60 5.86
C GLY A 37 6.90 -5.36 6.22
N ILE A 38 6.90 -6.02 7.38
CA ILE A 38 5.68 -6.63 7.93
C ILE A 38 4.85 -5.53 8.59
N PRO A 39 3.61 -5.27 8.14
CA PRO A 39 2.81 -4.16 8.65
C PRO A 39 2.42 -4.36 10.12
N GLY A 40 2.73 -3.38 10.97
CA GLY A 40 2.32 -3.36 12.38
C GLY A 40 1.05 -2.55 12.65
N MET A 41 0.73 -1.58 11.77
CA MET A 41 -0.40 -0.67 11.95
C MET A 41 -1.77 -1.39 12.07
N PRO A 42 -2.13 -2.41 11.26
CA PRO A 42 -3.40 -3.10 11.43
C PRO A 42 -3.55 -3.72 12.83
N ALA A 43 -2.50 -4.38 13.33
CA ALA A 43 -2.50 -4.96 14.68
C ALA A 43 -2.65 -3.88 15.77
N ALA A 44 -1.96 -2.75 15.62
CA ALA A 44 -2.08 -1.62 16.53
C ALA A 44 -3.49 -1.01 16.54
N LEU A 45 -4.13 -0.85 15.39
CA LEU A 45 -5.50 -0.34 15.29
C LEU A 45 -6.52 -1.30 15.93
N VAL A 46 -6.37 -2.61 15.71
CA VAL A 46 -7.20 -3.63 16.38
C VAL A 46 -7.03 -3.52 17.89
N HIS A 47 -5.78 -3.48 18.39
CA HIS A 47 -5.50 -3.35 19.82
C HIS A 47 -6.10 -2.07 20.39
N LEU A 48 -5.94 -0.92 19.75
CA LEU A 48 -6.50 0.35 20.18
C LEU A 48 -8.03 0.29 20.26
N SER A 49 -8.68 -0.27 19.23
CA SER A 49 -10.14 -0.42 19.21
C SER A 49 -10.63 -1.29 20.35
N GLN A 50 -9.98 -2.43 20.61
CA GLN A 50 -10.39 -3.39 21.63
C GLN A 50 -10.13 -2.90 23.07
N GLN A 51 -9.03 -2.20 23.31
CA GLN A 51 -8.63 -1.81 24.66
C GLN A 51 -9.11 -0.42 25.07
N TYR A 52 -9.29 0.49 24.11
CA TYR A 52 -9.56 1.91 24.38
C TYR A 52 -10.70 2.49 23.53
N GLY A 53 -11.16 1.77 22.51
CA GLY A 53 -12.23 2.22 21.62
C GLY A 53 -13.60 2.23 22.30
N LYS A 54 -14.42 3.22 21.98
CA LYS A 54 -15.84 3.28 22.34
C LYS A 54 -16.75 2.73 21.25
N LEU A 55 -16.29 2.76 20.00
CA LEU A 55 -16.96 2.20 18.85
C LEU A 55 -16.30 0.88 18.46
N SER A 56 -17.06 0.00 17.82
CA SER A 56 -16.49 -1.21 17.23
C SER A 56 -15.50 -0.86 16.11
N LEU A 57 -14.54 -1.74 15.84
CA LEU A 57 -13.63 -1.57 14.70
C LEU A 57 -14.40 -1.51 13.38
N GLY A 58 -15.45 -2.33 13.24
CA GLY A 58 -16.31 -2.32 12.06
C GLY A 58 -17.00 -0.99 11.83
N ASP A 59 -17.60 -0.40 12.87
CA ASP A 59 -18.22 0.92 12.77
C ASP A 59 -17.21 2.01 12.37
N SER A 60 -16.00 1.93 12.94
CA SER A 60 -14.91 2.88 12.65
C SER A 60 -14.40 2.75 11.21
N LEU A 61 -14.35 1.54 10.66
CA LEU A 61 -13.89 1.26 9.29
C LEU A 61 -14.97 1.45 8.22
N ASN A 62 -16.25 1.41 8.59
CA ASN A 62 -17.38 1.44 7.65
C ASN A 62 -17.32 2.59 6.61
N PRO A 63 -16.95 3.84 6.95
CA PRO A 63 -16.78 4.89 5.95
C PRO A 63 -15.69 4.58 4.91
N ALA A 64 -14.57 4.00 5.34
CA ALA A 64 -13.49 3.62 4.44
C ALA A 64 -13.87 2.42 3.55
N ILE A 65 -14.59 1.43 4.10
CA ILE A 65 -15.14 0.30 3.36
C ILE A 65 -16.07 0.79 2.26
N LYS A 66 -17.00 1.71 2.57
CA LYS A 66 -17.89 2.29 1.56
C LYS A 66 -17.16 3.06 0.47
N LEU A 67 -16.07 3.76 0.80
CA LEU A 67 -15.24 4.42 -0.20
C LEU A 67 -14.49 3.41 -1.09
N ALA A 68 -14.04 2.30 -0.53
CA ALA A 68 -13.41 1.24 -1.30
C ALA A 68 -14.42 0.55 -2.25
N GLU A 69 -15.60 0.17 -1.75
CA GLU A 69 -16.65 -0.49 -2.53
C GLU A 69 -17.24 0.39 -3.62
N ASN A 70 -17.58 1.64 -3.31
CA ASN A 70 -18.27 2.56 -4.22
C ASN A 70 -17.30 3.40 -5.05
N GLY A 71 -16.05 3.43 -4.66
CA GLY A 71 -15.00 4.19 -5.31
C GLY A 71 -14.87 5.62 -4.80
N PHE A 72 -13.70 6.19 -5.05
CA PHE A 72 -13.40 7.60 -4.82
C PHE A 72 -12.90 8.26 -6.10
N SER A 73 -13.12 9.56 -6.21
CA SER A 73 -12.73 10.33 -7.40
C SER A 73 -11.23 10.66 -7.40
N VAL A 74 -10.59 10.45 -8.54
CA VAL A 74 -9.21 10.87 -8.79
C VAL A 74 -9.12 12.40 -8.72
N ASN A 75 -8.29 12.88 -7.79
CA ASN A 75 -7.94 14.29 -7.66
C ASN A 75 -6.54 14.57 -8.23
N GLN A 76 -6.14 15.85 -8.25
CA GLN A 76 -4.83 16.28 -8.77
C GLN A 76 -3.66 15.61 -8.03
N HIS A 77 -3.77 15.46 -6.71
CA HIS A 77 -2.70 14.84 -5.90
C HIS A 77 -2.51 13.37 -6.27
N TYR A 78 -3.61 12.60 -6.35
CA TYR A 78 -3.58 11.23 -6.83
C TYR A 78 -2.92 11.13 -8.21
N GLN A 79 -3.36 11.97 -9.16
CA GLN A 79 -2.86 11.95 -10.54
C GLN A 79 -1.35 12.22 -10.60
N SER A 80 -0.86 13.20 -9.85
CA SER A 80 0.57 13.53 -9.79
C SER A 80 1.40 12.38 -9.22
N LEU A 81 0.94 11.75 -8.12
CA LEU A 81 1.63 10.62 -7.51
C LEU A 81 1.59 9.37 -8.41
N ALA A 82 0.45 9.08 -9.02
CA ALA A 82 0.32 7.97 -9.95
C ALA A 82 1.22 8.14 -11.19
N GLN A 83 1.34 9.38 -11.70
CA GLN A 83 2.26 9.69 -12.79
C GLN A 83 3.73 9.49 -12.38
N PHE A 84 4.11 9.97 -11.19
CA PHE A 84 5.46 9.77 -10.64
C PHE A 84 5.79 8.28 -10.46
N ARG A 85 4.82 7.46 -10.04
CA ARG A 85 4.98 6.02 -9.79
C ARG A 85 4.53 5.14 -10.95
N HIS A 86 4.22 5.69 -12.12
CA HIS A 86 3.61 4.97 -13.24
C HIS A 86 4.37 3.68 -13.61
N ALA A 87 5.69 3.75 -13.77
CA ALA A 87 6.50 2.58 -14.13
C ALA A 87 6.39 1.44 -13.11
N VAL A 88 6.34 1.76 -11.80
CA VAL A 88 6.21 0.78 -10.71
C VAL A 88 4.80 0.18 -10.69
N LEU A 89 3.77 1.00 -10.85
CA LEU A 89 2.38 0.54 -10.94
C LEU A 89 2.15 -0.35 -12.16
N ALA A 90 2.74 0.00 -13.29
CA ALA A 90 2.64 -0.78 -14.53
C ALA A 90 3.40 -2.12 -14.50
N ALA A 91 4.42 -2.25 -13.63
CA ALA A 91 5.22 -3.47 -13.48
C ALA A 91 4.51 -4.59 -12.71
N SER A 92 3.43 -4.26 -11.98
CA SER A 92 2.63 -5.23 -11.21
C SER A 92 1.23 -5.32 -11.81
N GLU A 93 0.85 -6.49 -12.33
CA GLU A 93 -0.47 -6.65 -12.97
C GLU A 93 -1.65 -6.33 -12.03
N PRO A 94 -1.66 -6.75 -10.74
CA PRO A 94 -2.69 -6.32 -9.80
C PRO A 94 -2.73 -4.79 -9.60
N ALA A 95 -1.57 -4.13 -9.44
CA ALA A 95 -1.53 -2.68 -9.27
C ALA A 95 -1.96 -1.94 -10.56
N LYS A 96 -1.52 -2.43 -11.72
CA LYS A 96 -1.89 -1.88 -13.02
C LYS A 96 -3.40 -1.95 -13.25
N SER A 97 -4.03 -3.10 -12.99
CA SER A 97 -5.47 -3.29 -13.18
C SER A 97 -6.30 -2.40 -12.24
N LEU A 98 -5.82 -2.19 -11.02
CA LEU A 98 -6.52 -1.42 -9.99
C LEU A 98 -6.33 0.09 -10.14
N PHE A 99 -5.09 0.54 -10.30
CA PHE A 99 -4.72 1.96 -10.20
C PHE A 99 -4.54 2.67 -11.56
N LEU A 100 -4.46 1.92 -12.66
CA LEU A 100 -4.36 2.47 -14.00
C LEU A 100 -5.60 2.13 -14.85
N LYS A 101 -5.93 2.96 -15.81
CA LYS A 101 -6.98 2.69 -16.80
C LYS A 101 -6.33 2.44 -18.15
N GLN A 102 -6.44 1.21 -18.67
CA GLN A 102 -5.77 0.80 -19.90
C GLN A 102 -4.26 1.11 -19.89
N GLY A 103 -3.62 0.89 -18.73
CA GLY A 103 -2.19 1.16 -18.53
C GLY A 103 -1.81 2.64 -18.38
N GLN A 104 -2.77 3.56 -18.37
CA GLN A 104 -2.56 5.00 -18.23
C GLN A 104 -3.04 5.51 -16.87
N VAL A 105 -2.47 6.62 -16.39
CA VAL A 105 -2.95 7.30 -15.19
C VAL A 105 -4.38 7.80 -15.42
N PRO A 106 -5.32 7.51 -14.52
CA PRO A 106 -6.71 7.93 -14.67
C PRO A 106 -6.86 9.45 -14.74
N LYS A 107 -7.83 9.93 -15.51
CA LYS A 107 -8.17 11.36 -15.60
C LYS A 107 -8.78 11.86 -14.30
N LEU A 108 -8.69 13.17 -14.04
CA LEU A 108 -9.38 13.84 -12.93
C LEU A 108 -10.87 13.47 -12.95
N GLY A 109 -11.43 13.17 -11.78
CA GLY A 109 -12.82 12.75 -11.62
C GLY A 109 -13.11 11.29 -11.96
N ALA A 110 -12.17 10.53 -12.53
CA ALA A 110 -12.34 9.09 -12.72
C ALA A 110 -12.47 8.39 -11.36
N SER A 111 -13.25 7.29 -11.31
CA SER A 111 -13.42 6.53 -10.08
C SER A 111 -12.40 5.40 -9.96
N ILE A 112 -11.83 5.24 -8.76
CA ILE A 112 -11.03 4.08 -8.35
C ILE A 112 -11.86 3.27 -7.36
N VAL A 113 -12.07 2.00 -7.67
CA VAL A 113 -12.86 1.06 -6.86
C VAL A 113 -11.96 -0.09 -6.40
N GLN A 114 -12.04 -0.46 -5.14
CA GLN A 114 -11.20 -1.48 -4.50
C GLN A 114 -12.09 -2.48 -3.74
N LYS A 115 -12.84 -3.31 -4.47
CA LYS A 115 -13.83 -4.24 -3.87
C LYS A 115 -13.20 -5.31 -2.99
N ASP A 116 -11.94 -5.64 -3.21
CA ASP A 116 -11.21 -6.68 -2.48
C ASP A 116 -10.49 -6.15 -1.22
N LEU A 117 -10.61 -4.84 -0.94
CA LEU A 117 -10.07 -4.20 0.24
C LEU A 117 -11.08 -4.29 1.40
#